data_87b16b819f4d81e55030bf0d8a23f0df
#
_entry.id   87b16b819f4d81e55030bf0d8a23f0df
#
_cell.length_a   1.000
_cell.length_b   1.000
_cell.length_c   1.000
_cell.angle_alpha   90.00
_cell.angle_beta   90.00
_cell.angle_gamma   90.00
#
_symmetry.space_group_name_H-M   'P 1'
#
loop_
_entity.id
_entity.type
_entity.pdbx_description
1 polymer ?
#
loop_
_entity_poly.entity_id
_entity_poly.type
_entity_poly.pdbx_seq_one_letter_code
_entity_poly.pdbx_strand_id
1 'polypeptide(L)'
;MPDIAAQAPRDVQPGAHALQRTQLLGNGRYSVALRANGAGFSRLGGIDITRWRDDALRDDDGSFFYLRRPGQASPVSLSQHPAPDADAHYTASFHADRVCLDATWPDLRSRVTTWVSPEDDIELRRVELWNTSSRPITLELMSAWEVCLSAA
;
A
#
# COMPACT_ATOMS: atom_id res chain seq x y z
N MET A 1 18.20 29.86 -1.25
CA MET A 1 17.65 28.51 -0.96
C MET A 1 17.82 27.69 -2.23
N PRO A 2 18.45 26.52 -2.21
CA PRO A 2 18.48 25.68 -3.39
C PRO A 2 17.07 25.21 -3.68
N ASP A 3 16.67 25.38 -4.93
CA ASP A 3 15.42 24.89 -5.50
C ASP A 3 15.43 23.36 -5.39
N ILE A 4 14.63 22.80 -4.49
CA ILE A 4 14.47 21.34 -4.39
C ILE A 4 13.60 20.98 -5.58
N ALA A 5 14.24 20.71 -6.71
CA ALA A 5 13.58 20.16 -7.88
C ALA A 5 12.76 18.94 -7.44
N ALA A 6 11.44 19.03 -7.59
CA ALA A 6 10.54 17.93 -7.25
C ALA A 6 11.03 16.68 -8.00
N GLN A 7 11.54 15.71 -7.25
CA GLN A 7 12.01 14.45 -7.83
C GLN A 7 10.84 13.78 -8.57
N ALA A 8 11.04 13.48 -9.85
CA ALA A 8 10.05 12.76 -10.62
C ALA A 8 9.69 11.43 -9.93
N PRO A 9 8.41 11.04 -9.93
CA PRO A 9 7.99 9.77 -9.34
C PRO A 9 8.71 8.60 -10.03
N ARG A 10 9.05 7.58 -9.27
CA ARG A 10 9.65 6.35 -9.78
C ARG A 10 8.58 5.29 -9.88
N ASP A 11 8.22 4.93 -11.09
CA ASP A 11 7.33 3.81 -11.36
C ASP A 11 8.07 2.48 -11.15
N VAL A 12 7.45 1.59 -10.41
CA VAL A 12 8.00 0.29 -10.02
C VAL A 12 6.96 -0.79 -10.30
N GLN A 13 7.37 -1.81 -11.03
CA GLN A 13 6.57 -3.03 -11.14
C GLN A 13 6.85 -3.91 -9.93
N PRO A 14 5.81 -4.36 -9.18
CA PRO A 14 6.00 -5.32 -8.13
C PRO A 14 6.51 -6.63 -8.74
N GLY A 15 7.65 -7.11 -8.29
CA GLY A 15 8.25 -8.37 -8.79
C GLY A 15 7.66 -9.58 -8.09
N ALA A 16 7.55 -10.71 -8.80
CA ALA A 16 7.02 -11.94 -8.24
C ALA A 16 7.99 -12.64 -7.25
N HIS A 17 9.30 -12.42 -7.37
CA HIS A 17 10.33 -13.18 -6.62
C HIS A 17 11.61 -12.41 -6.27
N ALA A 18 11.65 -11.10 -6.41
CA ALA A 18 12.85 -10.31 -6.15
C ALA A 18 12.72 -9.52 -4.85
N LEU A 19 13.85 -9.05 -4.31
CA LEU A 19 13.89 -8.03 -3.27
C LEU A 19 12.99 -6.86 -3.69
N GLN A 20 11.88 -6.72 -2.99
CA GLN A 20 10.89 -5.69 -3.29
C GLN A 20 11.50 -4.31 -3.03
N ARG A 21 11.36 -3.41 -3.98
CA ARG A 21 11.73 -2.01 -3.75
C ARG A 21 10.87 -1.43 -2.65
N THR A 22 11.51 -0.74 -1.71
CA THR A 22 10.89 -0.16 -0.53
C THR A 22 11.06 1.34 -0.54
N GLN A 23 10.01 2.07 -0.18
CA GLN A 23 10.04 3.49 0.10
C GLN A 23 9.86 3.70 1.60
N LEU A 24 10.67 4.59 2.18
CA LEU A 24 10.49 5.09 3.53
C LEU A 24 9.77 6.43 3.49
N LEU A 25 8.71 6.55 4.28
CA LEU A 25 7.98 7.78 4.53
C LEU A 25 8.10 8.12 6.01
N GLY A 26 8.16 9.38 6.37
CA GLY A 26 8.20 9.75 7.79
C GLY A 26 8.40 11.24 8.03
N ASN A 27 8.15 11.64 9.29
CA ASN A 27 8.32 13.02 9.79
C ASN A 27 9.47 13.13 10.81
N GLY A 28 10.31 12.10 10.94
CA GLY A 28 11.40 12.04 11.90
C GLY A 28 11.04 11.35 13.23
N ARG A 29 9.75 11.15 13.51
CA ARG A 29 9.25 10.41 14.69
C ARG A 29 8.42 9.20 14.29
N TYR A 30 7.46 9.38 13.40
CA TYR A 30 6.65 8.32 12.80
C TYR A 30 7.26 7.94 11.45
N SER A 31 7.38 6.66 11.19
CA SER A 31 7.94 6.13 9.94
C SER A 31 7.12 4.96 9.41
N VAL A 32 7.04 4.90 8.09
CA VAL A 32 6.39 3.82 7.34
C VAL A 32 7.38 3.30 6.31
N ALA A 33 7.66 2.01 6.33
CA ALA A 33 8.32 1.33 5.24
C ALA A 33 7.27 0.62 4.40
N LEU A 34 7.18 0.94 3.11
CA LEU A 34 6.19 0.37 2.21
C LEU A 34 6.86 -0.19 0.96
N ARG A 35 6.63 -1.45 0.69
CA ARG A 35 7.15 -2.18 -0.48
C ARG A 35 6.23 -1.97 -1.69
N ALA A 36 6.78 -2.17 -2.88
CA ALA A 36 6.02 -2.05 -4.13
C ALA A 36 4.84 -3.02 -4.22
N ASN A 37 4.90 -4.16 -3.54
CA ASN A 37 3.81 -5.15 -3.46
C ASN A 37 2.74 -4.82 -2.41
N GLY A 38 2.93 -3.78 -1.58
CA GLY A 38 2.01 -3.35 -0.55
C GLY A 38 2.35 -3.82 0.87
N ALA A 39 3.28 -4.76 1.03
CA ALA A 39 3.78 -5.16 2.34
C ALA A 39 4.62 -4.05 2.98
N GLY A 40 4.66 -4.01 4.30
CA GLY A 40 5.42 -3.00 5.01
C GLY A 40 5.08 -2.93 6.49
N PHE A 41 5.63 -1.93 7.16
CA PHE A 41 5.39 -1.70 8.58
C PHE A 41 5.34 -0.21 8.92
N SER A 42 4.74 0.08 10.06
CA SER A 42 4.68 1.42 10.64
C SER A 42 5.27 1.40 12.04
N ARG A 43 6.03 2.45 12.38
CA ARG A 43 6.77 2.57 13.64
C ARG A 43 6.70 3.99 14.16
N LEU A 44 6.55 4.14 15.48
CA LEU A 44 6.65 5.41 16.19
C LEU A 44 7.82 5.35 17.18
N GLY A 45 8.91 6.06 16.88
CA GLY A 45 10.13 5.98 17.69
C GLY A 45 10.64 4.53 17.81
N GLY A 46 10.70 4.01 19.03
CA GLY A 46 11.09 2.63 19.34
C GLY A 46 9.92 1.66 19.49
N ILE A 47 8.72 2.00 19.00
CA ILE A 47 7.51 1.18 19.12
C ILE A 47 7.04 0.75 17.72
N ASP A 48 6.94 -0.54 17.49
CA ASP A 48 6.29 -1.08 16.30
C ASP A 48 4.77 -0.91 16.43
N ILE A 49 4.18 -0.15 15.51
CA ILE A 49 2.73 0.05 15.43
C ILE A 49 2.08 -1.15 14.76
N THR A 50 2.67 -1.60 13.65
CA THR A 50 2.24 -2.81 12.96
C THR A 50 3.31 -3.88 13.05
N ARG A 51 2.90 -5.14 13.03
CA ARG A 51 3.83 -6.28 13.05
C ARG A 51 4.72 -6.25 11.81
N TRP A 52 5.96 -6.63 12.02
CA TRP A 52 6.91 -6.89 10.95
C TRP A 52 7.70 -8.16 11.22
N ARG A 53 7.81 -9.00 10.21
CA ARG A 53 8.73 -10.14 10.18
C ARG A 53 9.51 -10.08 8.90
N ASP A 54 10.82 -10.21 8.98
CA ASP A 54 11.67 -10.27 7.79
C ASP A 54 11.65 -11.71 7.25
N ASP A 55 10.50 -12.10 6.71
CA ASP A 55 10.30 -13.38 6.05
C ASP A 55 10.02 -13.12 4.57
N ALA A 56 11.04 -13.30 3.74
CA ALA A 56 10.94 -13.08 2.29
C ALA A 56 9.96 -14.03 1.59
N LEU A 57 9.53 -15.12 2.26
CA LEU A 57 8.56 -16.08 1.73
C LEU A 57 7.12 -15.73 2.09
N ARG A 58 6.93 -14.88 3.12
CA ARG A 58 5.62 -14.47 3.63
C ARG A 58 5.56 -12.95 3.74
N ASP A 59 5.72 -12.25 2.65
CA ASP A 59 5.68 -10.80 2.59
C ASP A 59 4.23 -10.26 2.76
N ASP A 60 3.57 -10.70 3.86
CA ASP A 60 2.16 -10.49 4.16
C ASP A 60 1.93 -9.62 5.40
N ASP A 61 3.00 -9.11 6.04
CA ASP A 61 2.88 -8.14 7.13
C ASP A 61 2.56 -6.74 6.59
N GLY A 62 1.67 -6.03 7.28
CA GLY A 62 1.34 -4.64 6.92
C GLY A 62 -0.10 -4.25 7.20
N SER A 63 -0.52 -3.23 6.48
CA SER A 63 -1.88 -2.72 6.49
C SER A 63 -2.44 -2.79 5.08
N PHE A 64 -3.51 -3.53 4.90
CA PHE A 64 -4.03 -3.85 3.59
C PHE A 64 -5.49 -3.42 3.43
N PHE A 65 -5.87 -3.12 2.19
CA PHE A 65 -7.25 -2.96 1.75
C PHE A 65 -7.62 -4.11 0.82
N TYR A 66 -8.80 -4.63 1.04
CA TYR A 66 -9.34 -5.73 0.26
C TYR A 66 -10.65 -5.32 -0.40
N LEU A 67 -10.86 -5.85 -1.57
CA LEU A 67 -12.06 -5.68 -2.36
C LEU A 67 -12.74 -7.03 -2.55
N ARG A 68 -14.07 -7.06 -2.43
CA ARG A 68 -14.87 -8.22 -2.77
C ARG A 68 -16.06 -7.81 -3.64
N ARG A 69 -16.32 -8.57 -4.70
CA ARG A 69 -17.53 -8.46 -5.48
C ARG A 69 -18.60 -9.40 -4.93
N PRO A 70 -19.90 -9.07 -5.00
CA PRO A 70 -20.95 -10.00 -4.65
C PRO A 70 -20.82 -11.31 -5.42
N GLY A 71 -20.88 -12.44 -4.70
CA GLY A 71 -20.73 -13.77 -5.28
C GLY A 71 -19.27 -14.28 -5.37
N GLN A 72 -18.27 -13.47 -5.10
CA GLN A 72 -16.90 -13.95 -4.95
C GLN A 72 -16.72 -14.59 -3.57
N ALA A 73 -16.07 -15.78 -3.55
CA ALA A 73 -15.81 -16.52 -2.32
C ALA A 73 -14.75 -15.83 -1.44
N SER A 74 -13.73 -15.23 -2.05
CA SER A 74 -12.61 -14.62 -1.35
C SER A 74 -12.40 -13.17 -1.81
N PRO A 75 -12.02 -12.27 -0.89
CA PRO A 75 -11.61 -10.93 -1.25
C PRO A 75 -10.23 -10.94 -1.93
N VAL A 76 -9.93 -9.93 -2.73
CA VAL A 76 -8.63 -9.67 -3.34
C VAL A 76 -8.03 -8.39 -2.77
N SER A 77 -6.73 -8.28 -2.69
CA SER A 77 -6.07 -7.07 -2.19
C SER A 77 -5.97 -6.00 -3.27
N LEU A 78 -6.04 -4.72 -2.85
CA LEU A 78 -5.82 -3.55 -3.73
C LEU A 78 -4.34 -3.32 -4.03
N SER A 79 -3.45 -4.03 -3.37
CA SER A 79 -2.02 -4.16 -3.65
C SER A 79 -1.72 -5.59 -4.12
N GLN A 80 -0.53 -5.83 -4.68
CA GLN A 80 -0.18 -7.16 -5.16
C GLN A 80 -0.23 -8.22 -4.04
N HIS A 81 0.13 -7.87 -2.82
CA HIS A 81 0.08 -8.74 -1.65
C HIS A 81 -1.03 -8.30 -0.69
N PRO A 82 -1.53 -9.21 0.17
CA PRO A 82 -1.21 -10.64 0.26
C PRO A 82 -2.10 -11.53 -0.63
N ALA A 83 -3.18 -11.01 -1.21
CA ALA A 83 -4.18 -11.77 -1.97
C ALA A 83 -4.37 -11.16 -3.38
N PRO A 84 -3.42 -11.34 -4.31
CA PRO A 84 -3.52 -10.78 -5.65
C PRO A 84 -4.65 -11.39 -6.44
N ASP A 85 -5.24 -10.58 -7.32
CA ASP A 85 -6.16 -11.05 -8.36
C ASP A 85 -5.37 -11.30 -9.66
N ALA A 86 -5.58 -12.45 -10.29
CA ALA A 86 -4.91 -12.79 -11.54
C ALA A 86 -5.32 -11.88 -12.71
N ASP A 87 -6.52 -11.28 -12.64
CA ASP A 87 -7.04 -10.38 -13.67
C ASP A 87 -6.62 -8.92 -13.44
N ALA A 88 -5.90 -8.62 -12.35
CA ALA A 88 -5.44 -7.30 -12.03
C ALA A 88 -3.99 -7.05 -12.49
N HIS A 89 -3.76 -5.87 -13.03
CA HIS A 89 -2.42 -5.35 -13.25
C HIS A 89 -2.04 -4.40 -12.11
N TYR A 90 -0.96 -4.74 -11.38
CA TYR A 90 -0.48 -3.97 -10.23
C TYR A 90 0.73 -3.13 -10.60
N THR A 91 0.75 -1.87 -10.15
CA THR A 91 1.89 -0.95 -10.27
C THR A 91 2.09 -0.16 -8.99
N ALA A 92 3.31 0.32 -8.75
CA ALA A 92 3.63 1.21 -7.64
C ALA A 92 4.39 2.44 -8.14
N SER A 93 4.07 3.62 -7.59
CA SER A 93 4.79 4.86 -7.86
C SER A 93 5.30 5.44 -6.55
N PHE A 94 6.61 5.63 -6.47
CA PHE A 94 7.29 6.17 -5.30
C PHE A 94 7.60 7.65 -5.50
N HIS A 95 7.02 8.48 -4.65
CA HIS A 95 7.23 9.92 -4.57
C HIS A 95 8.06 10.25 -3.32
N ALA A 96 8.57 11.47 -3.23
CA ALA A 96 9.33 11.90 -2.06
C ALA A 96 8.48 11.90 -0.77
N ASP A 97 7.18 12.17 -0.88
CA ASP A 97 6.24 12.40 0.22
C ASP A 97 5.16 11.30 0.35
N ARG A 98 5.03 10.41 -0.60
CA ARG A 98 3.96 9.40 -0.65
C ARG A 98 4.31 8.20 -1.51
N VAL A 99 3.56 7.13 -1.30
CA VAL A 99 3.53 5.95 -2.16
C VAL A 99 2.14 5.79 -2.73
N CYS A 100 2.04 5.54 -4.04
CA CYS A 100 0.80 5.16 -4.71
C CYS A 100 0.90 3.71 -5.16
N LEU A 101 -0.08 2.90 -4.79
CA LEU A 101 -0.26 1.53 -5.25
C LEU A 101 -1.51 1.49 -6.12
N ASP A 102 -1.36 1.12 -7.37
CA ASP A 102 -2.45 1.03 -8.33
C ASP A 102 -2.76 -0.41 -8.68
N ALA A 103 -4.04 -0.73 -8.83
CA ALA A 103 -4.50 -1.96 -9.44
C ALA A 103 -5.54 -1.65 -10.52
N THR A 104 -5.43 -2.31 -11.66
CA THR A 104 -6.30 -2.09 -12.82
C THR A 104 -6.89 -3.42 -13.28
N TRP A 105 -8.20 -3.50 -13.28
CA TRP A 105 -9.01 -4.58 -13.85
C TRP A 105 -9.68 -4.08 -15.15
N PRO A 106 -10.30 -4.94 -15.93
CA PRO A 106 -10.99 -4.54 -17.17
C PRO A 106 -12.11 -3.50 -16.94
N ASP A 107 -12.75 -3.51 -15.77
CA ASP A 107 -13.94 -2.69 -15.45
C ASP A 107 -13.76 -1.79 -14.22
N LEU A 108 -12.61 -1.87 -13.56
CA LEU A 108 -12.34 -1.15 -12.32
C LEU A 108 -10.88 -0.73 -12.26
N ARG A 109 -10.62 0.42 -11.69
CA ARG A 109 -9.30 0.85 -11.27
C ARG A 109 -9.32 1.25 -9.80
N SER A 110 -8.26 0.95 -9.07
CA SER A 110 -8.06 1.43 -7.72
C SER A 110 -6.71 2.12 -7.56
N ARG A 111 -6.63 3.02 -6.60
CA ARG A 111 -5.38 3.60 -6.10
C ARG A 111 -5.43 3.69 -4.58
N VAL A 112 -4.38 3.22 -3.95
CA VAL A 112 -4.11 3.44 -2.53
C VAL A 112 -2.94 4.40 -2.41
N THR A 113 -3.17 5.60 -1.89
CA THR A 113 -2.13 6.58 -1.63
C THR A 113 -1.83 6.60 -0.14
N THR A 114 -0.56 6.38 0.22
CA THR A 114 -0.07 6.38 1.61
C THR A 114 0.92 7.51 1.81
N TRP A 115 0.77 8.28 2.89
CA TRP A 115 1.71 9.33 3.30
C TRP A 115 1.71 9.47 4.83
N VAL A 116 2.74 10.11 5.36
CA VAL A 116 2.85 10.48 6.77
C VAL A 116 2.67 11.99 6.90
N SER A 117 1.89 12.42 7.89
CA SER A 117 1.73 13.85 8.20
C SER A 117 3.10 14.46 8.55
N PRO A 118 3.46 15.63 8.00
CA PRO A 118 4.70 16.30 8.38
C PRO A 118 4.66 16.87 9.81
N GLU A 119 3.50 17.13 10.36
CA GLU A 119 3.30 17.80 11.65
C GLU A 119 2.91 16.83 12.76
N ASP A 120 2.10 15.83 12.43
CA ASP A 120 1.53 14.87 13.38
C ASP A 120 2.07 13.46 13.16
N ASP A 121 2.09 12.64 14.21
CA ASP A 121 2.49 11.23 14.15
C ASP A 121 1.33 10.37 13.61
N ILE A 122 0.92 10.68 12.38
CA ILE A 122 -0.24 10.08 11.72
C ILE A 122 0.16 9.57 10.33
N GLU A 123 -0.16 8.31 10.08
CA GLU A 123 -0.18 7.71 8.75
C GLU A 123 -1.57 7.84 8.14
N LEU A 124 -1.64 8.32 6.92
CA LEU A 124 -2.89 8.46 6.17
C LEU A 124 -2.85 7.55 4.94
N ARG A 125 -3.97 6.90 4.69
CA ARG A 125 -4.16 6.06 3.51
C ARG A 125 -5.48 6.42 2.85
N ARG A 126 -5.40 6.89 1.61
CA ARG A 126 -6.56 7.23 0.78
C ARG A 126 -6.79 6.13 -0.25
N VAL A 127 -7.98 5.58 -0.27
CA VAL A 127 -8.43 4.63 -1.29
C VAL A 127 -9.33 5.36 -2.28
N GLU A 128 -9.00 5.25 -3.54
CA GLU A 128 -9.78 5.80 -4.66
C GLU A 128 -10.18 4.63 -5.58
N LEU A 129 -11.45 4.59 -5.96
CA LEU A 129 -12.00 3.56 -6.83
C LEU A 129 -12.69 4.23 -8.02
N TRP A 130 -12.38 3.78 -9.23
CA TRP A 130 -13.00 4.26 -10.46
C TRP A 130 -13.65 3.09 -11.19
N ASN A 131 -14.96 3.17 -11.37
CA ASN A 131 -15.68 2.29 -12.29
C ASN A 131 -15.34 2.71 -13.72
N THR A 132 -14.64 1.87 -14.44
CA THR A 132 -14.25 2.10 -15.84
C THR A 132 -15.21 1.45 -16.84
N SER A 133 -16.26 0.76 -16.33
CA SER A 133 -17.31 0.17 -17.14
C SER A 133 -18.48 1.13 -17.34
N SER A 134 -19.40 0.77 -18.25
CA SER A 134 -20.63 1.51 -18.49
C SER A 134 -21.79 1.12 -17.56
N ARG A 135 -21.58 0.19 -16.61
CA ARG A 135 -22.61 -0.34 -15.71
C ARG A 135 -22.24 -0.05 -14.26
N PRO A 136 -23.23 0.12 -13.37
CA PRO A 136 -22.97 0.17 -11.93
C PRO A 136 -22.26 -1.09 -11.45
N ILE A 137 -21.29 -0.93 -10.53
CA ILE A 137 -20.58 -2.03 -9.88
C ILE A 137 -20.85 -1.94 -8.38
N THR A 138 -21.22 -3.05 -7.77
CA THR A 138 -21.32 -3.18 -6.31
C THR A 138 -20.04 -3.81 -5.78
N LEU A 139 -19.45 -3.19 -4.76
CA LEU A 139 -18.19 -3.62 -4.17
C LEU A 139 -18.29 -3.55 -2.64
N GLU A 140 -17.60 -4.47 -1.97
CA GLU A 140 -17.30 -4.40 -0.54
C GLU A 140 -15.84 -4.05 -0.38
N LEU A 141 -15.56 -3.00 0.40
CA LEU A 141 -14.21 -2.56 0.75
C LEU A 141 -13.95 -2.88 2.21
N MET A 142 -12.82 -3.53 2.50
CA MET A 142 -12.38 -3.88 3.85
C MET A 142 -10.97 -3.37 4.07
N SER A 143 -10.65 -2.96 5.30
CA SER A 143 -9.29 -2.69 5.75
C SER A 143 -8.87 -3.72 6.81
N ALA A 144 -7.61 -4.14 6.77
CA ALA A 144 -7.03 -5.05 7.74
C ALA A 144 -5.68 -4.48 8.22
N TRP A 145 -5.49 -4.47 9.53
CA TRP A 145 -4.30 -3.94 10.19
C TRP A 145 -3.84 -4.92 11.24
N GLU A 146 -2.60 -5.33 11.18
CA GLU A 146 -2.01 -6.18 12.21
C GLU A 146 -1.25 -5.31 13.23
N VAL A 147 -2.00 -4.76 14.19
CA VAL A 147 -1.46 -3.89 15.23
C VAL A 147 -0.75 -4.73 16.29
N CYS A 148 0.48 -4.35 16.67
CA CYS A 148 1.22 -5.06 17.72
C CYS A 148 1.59 -4.19 18.93
N LEU A 149 1.93 -2.93 18.78
CA LEU A 149 2.31 -1.98 19.83
C LEU A 149 3.40 -2.52 20.76
N SER A 150 4.42 -3.13 20.20
CA SER A 150 5.53 -3.72 20.94
C SER A 150 6.81 -2.87 20.81
N ALA A 151 7.78 -3.11 21.69
CA ALA A 151 9.13 -2.56 21.49
C ALA A 151 9.71 -3.10 20.17
N ALA A 152 10.34 -2.19 19.41
CA ALA A 152 10.94 -2.48 18.11
C ALA A 152 12.24 -3.27 18.25
#